data_a0f794d44e355e3c9a80f1f3c7bb5f03
#
_entry.id   a0f794d44e355e3c9a80f1f3c7bb5f03
#
_cell.length_a   1.000
_cell.length_b   1.000
_cell.length_c   1.000
_cell.angle_alpha   90.00
_cell.angle_beta   90.00
_cell.angle_gamma   90.00
#
_symmetry.space_group_name_H-M   'P 1'
#
loop_
_entity.id
_entity.type
_entity.pdbx_description
1 polymer ?
#
loop_
_entity_poly.entity_id
_entity_poly.type
_entity_poly.pdbx_seq_one_letter_code
_entity_poly.pdbx_strand_id
1 'polypeptide(L)'
;MTPGHLQPCTRLDLAAREALFAGAVLRFSDNSEVNALIDAIRVDIAAAMAPHKPLEACRDIAADELHERTQALFHRAAREPLWNDLLDQVLVALGCDPVTTHRDRLRLRIQSSDDPHDRAALMTLDPHRDSWGSNVQAQVNWWAPIFDIDVGRTIAMWPDLFD
;
A
#
# COMPACT_ATOMS: atom_id res chain seq x y z
N MET A 1 4.86 -13.63 13.80
CA MET A 1 4.95 -12.25 14.33
C MET A 1 4.86 -12.33 15.85
N THR A 2 5.89 -11.90 16.53
CA THR A 2 5.82 -11.72 17.99
C THR A 2 4.85 -10.54 18.24
N PRO A 3 3.89 -10.65 19.18
CA PRO A 3 2.84 -9.62 19.35
C PRO A 3 3.34 -8.21 19.72
N GLY A 4 4.63 -8.04 19.98
CA GLY A 4 5.21 -6.79 20.45
C GLY A 4 5.59 -5.76 19.38
N HIS A 5 5.59 -6.12 18.10
CA HIS A 5 6.07 -5.23 17.04
C HIS A 5 4.98 -4.38 16.37
N LEU A 6 3.71 -4.83 16.41
CA LEU A 6 2.60 -4.06 15.85
C LEU A 6 1.99 -3.15 16.92
N GLN A 7 2.16 -1.84 16.76
CA GLN A 7 1.68 -0.85 17.72
C GLN A 7 0.58 0.02 17.12
N PRO A 8 -0.57 0.19 17.79
CA PRO A 8 -1.57 1.16 17.36
C PRO A 8 -1.00 2.57 17.47
N CYS A 9 -1.27 3.38 16.45
CA CYS A 9 -0.78 4.74 16.36
C CYS A 9 -1.87 5.63 15.75
N THR A 10 -2.01 6.84 16.25
CA THR A 10 -2.93 7.83 15.69
C THR A 10 -2.20 8.95 14.96
N ARG A 11 -0.94 9.20 15.35
CA ARG A 11 -0.11 10.25 14.77
C ARG A 11 1.37 9.86 14.87
N LEU A 12 2.13 10.21 13.85
CA LEU A 12 3.59 10.00 13.79
C LEU A 12 4.31 11.13 14.55
N ASP A 13 4.17 11.15 15.86
CA ASP A 13 4.90 12.03 16.78
C ASP A 13 6.33 11.53 17.03
N LEU A 14 7.08 12.19 17.90
CA LEU A 14 8.47 11.84 18.20
C LEU A 14 8.58 10.40 18.73
N ALA A 15 7.71 10.03 19.67
CA ALA A 15 7.76 8.68 20.28
C ALA A 15 7.42 7.59 19.27
N ALA A 16 6.43 7.82 18.38
CA ALA A 16 6.09 6.92 17.30
C ALA A 16 7.24 6.77 16.29
N ARG A 17 7.94 7.86 15.97
CA ARG A 17 9.13 7.82 15.11
C ARG A 17 10.28 7.03 15.74
N GLU A 18 10.55 7.25 17.02
CA GLU A 18 11.57 6.48 17.76
C GLU A 18 11.24 4.99 17.77
N ALA A 19 9.98 4.62 18.03
CA ALA A 19 9.53 3.23 17.99
C ALA A 19 9.69 2.63 16.59
N LEU A 20 9.32 3.36 15.53
CA LEU A 20 9.45 2.92 14.15
C LEU A 20 10.91 2.65 13.79
N PHE A 21 11.84 3.55 14.14
CA PHE A 21 13.27 3.36 13.88
C PHE A 21 13.90 2.30 14.78
N ALA A 22 13.24 1.94 15.90
CA ALA A 22 13.61 0.79 16.72
C ALA A 22 13.00 -0.54 16.20
N GLY A 23 12.38 -0.54 15.02
CA GLY A 23 11.85 -1.74 14.36
C GLY A 23 10.38 -2.03 14.62
N ALA A 24 9.61 -1.12 15.25
CA ALA A 24 8.18 -1.29 15.40
C ALA A 24 7.45 -1.11 14.06
N VAL A 25 6.34 -1.83 13.91
CA VAL A 25 5.35 -1.60 12.84
C VAL A 25 4.20 -0.80 13.42
N LEU A 26 3.95 0.38 12.90
CA LEU A 26 2.88 1.25 13.36
C LEU A 26 1.61 0.99 12.55
N ARG A 27 0.49 0.81 13.23
CA ARG A 27 -0.83 0.65 12.62
C ARG A 27 -1.70 1.87 12.90
N PHE A 28 -2.06 2.57 11.85
CA PHE A 28 -3.05 3.64 11.89
C PHE A 28 -4.43 3.10 11.55
N SER A 29 -5.44 3.44 12.31
CA SER A 29 -6.84 3.06 12.10
C SER A 29 -7.73 4.28 12.28
N ASP A 30 -8.96 4.18 11.77
CA ASP A 30 -10.02 5.18 11.96
C ASP A 30 -9.64 6.62 11.52
N ASN A 31 -8.91 6.71 10.41
CA ASN A 31 -8.48 7.98 9.83
C ASN A 31 -9.33 8.32 8.60
N SER A 32 -10.01 9.47 8.63
CA SER A 32 -10.94 9.92 7.58
C SER A 32 -10.24 10.21 6.25
N GLU A 33 -9.03 10.74 6.31
CA GLU A 33 -8.23 11.08 5.12
C GLU A 33 -7.76 9.82 4.41
N VAL A 34 -7.35 8.79 5.17
CA VAL A 34 -7.03 7.46 4.62
C VAL A 34 -8.26 6.85 3.95
N ASN A 35 -9.42 6.91 4.61
CA ASN A 35 -10.67 6.39 4.03
C ASN A 35 -11.03 7.13 2.74
N ALA A 36 -10.92 8.44 2.70
CA ALA A 36 -11.19 9.23 1.50
C ALA A 36 -10.28 8.86 0.32
N LEU A 37 -8.98 8.65 0.57
CA LEU A 37 -8.05 8.19 -0.44
C LEU A 37 -8.41 6.77 -0.94
N ILE A 38 -8.68 5.84 -0.02
CA ILE A 38 -9.06 4.46 -0.36
C ILE A 38 -10.34 4.45 -1.18
N ASP A 39 -11.35 5.23 -0.81
CA ASP A 39 -12.63 5.27 -1.52
C ASP A 39 -12.48 5.87 -2.93
N ALA A 40 -11.67 6.91 -3.10
CA ALA A 40 -11.36 7.45 -4.42
C ALA A 40 -10.68 6.40 -5.32
N ILE A 41 -9.72 5.65 -4.78
CA ILE A 41 -9.04 4.57 -5.52
C ILE A 41 -10.03 3.43 -5.85
N ARG A 42 -10.91 3.04 -4.93
CA ARG A 42 -11.95 2.01 -5.15
C ARG A 42 -12.88 2.35 -6.29
N VAL A 43 -13.31 3.61 -6.40
CA VAL A 43 -14.16 4.09 -7.51
C VAL A 43 -13.48 3.85 -8.84
N ASP A 44 -12.21 4.20 -8.96
CA ASP A 44 -11.46 4.05 -10.20
C ASP A 44 -11.15 2.58 -10.53
N ILE A 45 -10.85 1.76 -9.52
CA ILE A 45 -10.69 0.31 -9.71
C ILE A 45 -12.02 -0.30 -10.18
N ALA A 46 -13.15 0.06 -9.56
CA ALA A 46 -14.45 -0.44 -9.97
C ALA A 46 -14.78 -0.05 -11.41
N ALA A 47 -14.50 1.18 -11.81
CA ALA A 47 -14.68 1.64 -13.18
C ALA A 47 -13.80 0.89 -14.19
N ALA A 48 -12.53 0.65 -13.85
CA ALA A 48 -11.59 -0.07 -14.70
C ALA A 48 -11.95 -1.55 -14.87
N MET A 49 -12.54 -2.18 -13.84
CA MET A 49 -12.93 -3.59 -13.87
C MET A 49 -14.35 -3.83 -14.38
N ALA A 50 -15.14 -2.78 -14.60
CA ALA A 50 -16.54 -2.93 -15.05
C ALA A 50 -16.63 -3.75 -16.36
N PRO A 51 -17.68 -4.59 -16.51
CA PRO A 51 -18.80 -4.80 -15.59
C PRO A 51 -18.54 -5.77 -14.43
N HIS A 52 -17.31 -6.27 -14.28
CA HIS A 52 -16.93 -7.26 -13.27
C HIS A 52 -16.67 -6.59 -11.92
N LYS A 53 -16.86 -7.34 -10.84
CA LYS A 53 -16.47 -6.88 -9.52
C LYS A 53 -14.94 -6.94 -9.36
N PRO A 54 -14.29 -5.94 -8.77
CA PRO A 54 -12.83 -5.91 -8.66
C PRO A 54 -12.20 -7.16 -8.05
N LEU A 55 -12.79 -7.71 -6.98
CA LEU A 55 -12.27 -8.90 -6.30
C LEU A 55 -12.51 -10.22 -7.04
N GLU A 56 -13.37 -10.22 -8.06
CA GLU A 56 -13.69 -11.38 -8.89
C GLU A 56 -13.07 -11.26 -10.30
N ALA A 57 -12.52 -10.10 -10.63
CA ALA A 57 -12.02 -9.76 -11.96
C ALA A 57 -10.98 -10.75 -12.50
N CYS A 58 -10.12 -11.29 -11.65
CA CYS A 58 -9.13 -12.29 -12.06
C CYS A 58 -9.73 -13.62 -12.54
N ARG A 59 -10.99 -13.92 -12.19
CA ARG A 59 -11.72 -15.11 -12.65
C ARG A 59 -12.53 -14.86 -13.92
N ASP A 60 -13.00 -13.61 -14.08
CA ASP A 60 -14.01 -13.25 -15.06
C ASP A 60 -13.41 -12.57 -16.31
N ILE A 61 -12.20 -12.02 -16.21
CA ILE A 61 -11.50 -11.28 -17.26
C ILE A 61 -10.33 -12.11 -17.77
N ALA A 62 -10.14 -12.15 -19.09
CA ALA A 62 -8.99 -12.81 -19.68
C ALA A 62 -7.67 -12.17 -19.18
N ALA A 63 -6.63 -12.98 -19.00
CA ALA A 63 -5.37 -12.55 -18.37
C ALA A 63 -4.73 -11.35 -19.06
N ASP A 64 -4.69 -11.32 -20.39
CA ASP A 64 -4.12 -10.20 -21.16
C ASP A 64 -4.92 -8.91 -20.96
N GLU A 65 -6.24 -8.99 -20.99
CA GLU A 65 -7.14 -7.85 -20.75
C GLU A 65 -7.03 -7.36 -19.29
N LEU A 66 -6.98 -8.27 -18.33
CA LEU A 66 -6.77 -7.92 -16.92
C LEU A 66 -5.42 -7.21 -16.73
N HIS A 67 -4.37 -7.69 -17.40
CA HIS A 67 -3.07 -7.07 -17.38
C HIS A 67 -3.12 -5.62 -17.93
N GLU A 68 -3.75 -5.39 -19.07
CA GLU A 68 -3.89 -4.05 -19.65
C GLU A 68 -4.64 -3.10 -18.70
N ARG A 69 -5.76 -3.53 -18.14
CA ARG A 69 -6.58 -2.76 -17.20
C ARG A 69 -5.79 -2.41 -15.93
N THR A 70 -5.04 -3.36 -15.37
CA THR A 70 -4.21 -3.14 -14.18
C THR A 70 -3.02 -2.24 -14.44
N GLN A 71 -2.37 -2.35 -15.62
CA GLN A 71 -1.30 -1.45 -16.03
C GLN A 71 -1.79 0.00 -16.18
N ALA A 72 -2.98 0.21 -16.74
CA ALA A 72 -3.58 1.55 -16.82
C ALA A 72 -3.79 2.17 -15.43
N LEU A 73 -4.30 1.41 -14.46
CA LEU A 73 -4.45 1.84 -13.07
C LEU A 73 -3.08 2.13 -12.41
N PHE A 74 -2.10 1.29 -12.63
CA PHE A 74 -0.75 1.49 -12.12
C PHE A 74 -0.13 2.80 -12.62
N HIS A 75 -0.24 3.08 -13.92
CA HIS A 75 0.24 4.33 -14.50
C HIS A 75 -0.55 5.55 -14.01
N ARG A 76 -1.83 5.39 -13.78
CA ARG A 76 -2.69 6.43 -13.23
C ARG A 76 -2.29 6.77 -11.80
N ALA A 77 -2.02 5.80 -10.95
CA ALA A 77 -1.65 6.02 -9.56
C ALA A 77 -0.51 7.03 -9.38
N ALA A 78 0.48 6.99 -10.26
CA ALA A 78 1.61 7.91 -10.22
C ALA A 78 1.28 9.35 -10.68
N ARG A 79 0.16 9.59 -11.36
CA ARG A 79 -0.14 10.84 -12.08
C ARG A 79 -1.48 11.46 -11.72
N GLU A 80 -2.41 10.70 -11.11
CA GLU A 80 -3.74 11.19 -10.77
C GLU A 80 -3.66 12.30 -9.72
N PRO A 81 -4.04 13.53 -10.04
CA PRO A 81 -3.90 14.65 -9.12
C PRO A 81 -4.72 14.43 -7.84
N LEU A 82 -5.98 13.98 -7.96
CA LEU A 82 -6.85 13.74 -6.81
C LEU A 82 -6.24 12.75 -5.81
N TRP A 83 -5.67 11.64 -6.30
CA TRP A 83 -5.08 10.66 -5.39
C TRP A 83 -3.81 11.19 -4.72
N ASN A 84 -3.03 11.99 -5.44
CA ASN A 84 -1.83 12.60 -4.89
C ASN A 84 -2.16 13.67 -3.86
N ASP A 85 -3.18 14.52 -4.11
CA ASP A 85 -3.65 15.53 -3.16
C ASP A 85 -4.22 14.88 -1.89
N LEU A 86 -5.00 13.79 -2.03
CA LEU A 86 -5.50 13.02 -0.89
C LEU A 86 -4.38 12.35 -0.11
N LEU A 87 -3.35 11.82 -0.78
CA LEU A 87 -2.18 11.27 -0.10
C LEU A 87 -1.44 12.33 0.71
N ASP A 88 -1.30 13.55 0.19
CA ASP A 88 -0.68 14.64 0.94
C ASP A 88 -1.50 15.00 2.19
N GLN A 89 -2.83 15.02 2.08
CA GLN A 89 -3.72 15.21 3.23
C GLN A 89 -3.56 14.09 4.27
N VAL A 90 -3.49 12.82 3.83
CA VAL A 90 -3.21 11.67 4.70
C VAL A 90 -1.91 11.86 5.47
N LEU A 91 -0.82 12.20 4.79
CA LEU A 91 0.48 12.37 5.44
C LEU A 91 0.46 13.49 6.49
N VAL A 92 -0.19 14.61 6.19
CA VAL A 92 -0.35 15.71 7.14
C VAL A 92 -1.20 15.27 8.35
N ALA A 93 -2.32 14.61 8.12
CA ALA A 93 -3.21 14.12 9.18
C ALA A 93 -2.48 13.11 10.09
N LEU A 94 -1.62 12.28 9.51
CA LEU A 94 -0.81 11.33 10.26
C LEU A 94 0.43 11.95 10.94
N GLY A 95 0.65 13.25 10.79
CA GLY A 95 1.68 14.00 11.53
C GLY A 95 2.99 14.22 10.76
N CYS A 96 2.98 14.03 9.45
CA CYS A 96 4.10 14.45 8.61
C CYS A 96 4.09 15.97 8.42
N ASP A 97 5.24 16.60 8.54
CA ASP A 97 5.41 18.01 8.23
C ASP A 97 5.57 18.20 6.71
N PRO A 98 4.66 18.90 6.03
CA PRO A 98 4.71 19.07 4.58
C PRO A 98 5.93 19.86 4.10
N VAL A 99 6.58 20.61 4.96
CA VAL A 99 7.79 21.41 4.60
C VAL A 99 9.03 20.52 4.57
N THR A 100 9.11 19.55 5.46
CA THR A 100 10.31 18.70 5.63
C THR A 100 10.15 17.27 5.17
N THR A 101 8.92 16.85 4.83
CA THR A 101 8.62 15.51 4.35
C THR A 101 8.68 15.47 2.82
N HIS A 102 9.53 14.63 2.29
CA HIS A 102 9.56 14.29 0.87
C HIS A 102 8.94 12.93 0.68
N ARG A 103 8.01 12.80 -0.25
CA ARG A 103 7.37 11.53 -0.58
C ARG A 103 7.65 11.11 -2.02
N ASP A 104 7.65 9.81 -2.23
CA ASP A 104 7.58 9.23 -3.56
C ASP A 104 6.13 9.26 -4.09
N ARG A 105 5.96 8.91 -5.34
CA ARG A 105 4.65 8.78 -5.98
C ARG A 105 3.86 7.65 -5.36
N LEU A 106 2.54 7.80 -5.35
CA LEU A 106 1.65 6.71 -4.98
C LEU A 106 1.89 5.51 -5.90
N ARG A 107 2.02 4.34 -5.32
CA ARG A 107 2.17 3.07 -6.04
C ARG A 107 0.99 2.17 -5.71
N LEU A 108 0.19 1.88 -6.71
CA LEU A 108 -0.87 0.89 -6.59
C LEU A 108 -0.30 -0.49 -6.95
N ARG A 109 -0.47 -1.46 -6.07
CA ARG A 109 -0.13 -2.85 -6.34
C ARG A 109 -1.41 -3.66 -6.44
N ILE A 110 -1.58 -4.33 -7.56
CA ILE A 110 -2.69 -5.26 -7.80
C ILE A 110 -2.07 -6.63 -7.99
N GLN A 111 -2.50 -7.59 -7.18
CA GLN A 111 -1.98 -8.95 -7.20
C GLN A 111 -3.16 -9.92 -7.17
N SER A 112 -3.19 -10.85 -8.11
CA SER A 112 -4.13 -11.96 -8.09
C SER A 112 -3.74 -12.96 -7.00
N SER A 113 -4.74 -13.50 -6.29
CA SER A 113 -4.53 -14.52 -5.24
C SER A 113 -4.81 -15.94 -5.72
N ASP A 114 -5.40 -16.11 -6.91
CA ASP A 114 -6.08 -17.36 -7.25
C ASP A 114 -5.29 -18.28 -8.22
N ASP A 115 -4.18 -17.85 -8.78
CA ASP A 115 -3.34 -18.70 -9.62
C ASP A 115 -1.87 -18.68 -9.21
N PRO A 116 -1.36 -19.76 -8.58
CA PRO A 116 0.05 -19.90 -8.26
C PRO A 116 0.94 -20.04 -9.52
N HIS A 117 0.34 -20.23 -10.70
CA HIS A 117 1.03 -20.33 -11.99
C HIS A 117 0.82 -19.08 -12.85
N ASP A 118 -0.01 -18.13 -12.42
CA ASP A 118 -0.20 -16.86 -13.13
C ASP A 118 1.11 -16.06 -13.08
N ARG A 119 1.61 -15.73 -14.27
CA ARG A 119 2.81 -14.88 -14.40
C ARG A 119 2.58 -13.48 -13.83
N ALA A 120 1.35 -13.02 -13.70
CA ALA A 120 1.01 -11.80 -12.99
C ALA A 120 1.17 -11.98 -11.46
N ALA A 121 1.00 -13.19 -10.92
CA ALA A 121 1.36 -13.55 -9.56
C ALA A 121 2.89 -13.61 -9.34
N LEU A 122 3.69 -13.59 -10.40
CA LEU A 122 5.16 -13.51 -10.34
C LEU A 122 5.69 -12.16 -9.82
N MET A 123 4.82 -11.25 -9.43
CA MET A 123 5.19 -10.10 -8.63
C MET A 123 5.13 -10.39 -7.12
N THR A 124 5.14 -11.66 -6.70
CA THR A 124 5.56 -12.00 -5.35
C THR A 124 7.00 -11.54 -5.22
N LEU A 125 7.19 -10.40 -4.60
CA LEU A 125 8.53 -9.97 -4.24
C LEU A 125 9.06 -10.98 -3.23
N ASP A 126 10.22 -11.54 -3.53
CA ASP A 126 10.97 -12.29 -2.53
C ASP A 126 11.13 -11.44 -1.27
N PRO A 127 11.27 -12.06 -0.09
CA PRO A 127 11.58 -11.33 1.12
C PRO A 127 12.75 -10.37 0.88
N HIS A 128 12.53 -9.10 1.12
CA HIS A 128 13.52 -8.05 0.86
C HIS A 128 13.39 -6.95 1.91
N ARG A 129 14.44 -6.15 2.01
CA ARG A 129 14.40 -4.86 2.71
C ARG A 129 14.18 -3.77 1.67
N ASP A 130 13.24 -2.89 1.91
CA ASP A 130 12.97 -1.77 1.00
C ASP A 130 14.19 -0.84 0.88
N SER A 131 15.03 -0.78 1.91
CA SER A 131 16.29 -0.05 1.91
C SER A 131 17.37 -0.65 0.98
N TRP A 132 17.23 -1.90 0.52
CA TRP A 132 18.21 -2.48 -0.42
C TRP A 132 18.17 -1.81 -1.79
N GLY A 133 17.05 -1.26 -2.19
CA GLY A 133 16.90 -0.52 -3.45
C GLY A 133 16.98 1.01 -3.30
N SER A 134 17.29 1.51 -2.10
CA SER A 134 17.27 2.94 -1.80
C SER A 134 18.54 3.36 -1.06
N ASN A 135 19.10 4.51 -1.46
CA ASN A 135 20.21 5.15 -0.72
C ASN A 135 19.70 6.07 0.40
N VAL A 136 18.41 6.09 0.68
CA VAL A 136 17.78 6.94 1.69
C VAL A 136 17.62 6.15 2.98
N GLN A 137 18.43 6.46 4.00
CA GLN A 137 18.37 5.76 5.30
C GLN A 137 17.15 6.15 6.14
N ALA A 138 16.61 7.35 5.96
CA ALA A 138 15.43 7.86 6.68
C ALA A 138 14.13 7.60 5.92
N GLN A 139 14.05 6.48 5.21
CA GLN A 139 12.85 6.09 4.46
C GLN A 139 11.84 5.44 5.39
N VAL A 140 10.58 5.86 5.29
CA VAL A 140 9.43 5.23 5.92
C VAL A 140 8.50 4.73 4.83
N ASN A 141 8.18 3.44 4.86
CA ASN A 141 7.26 2.85 3.92
C ASN A 141 5.85 2.81 4.50
N TRP A 142 4.91 3.29 3.72
CA TRP A 142 3.49 3.26 4.04
C TRP A 142 2.79 2.22 3.17
N TRP A 143 1.92 1.47 3.79
CA TRP A 143 1.10 0.49 3.11
C TRP A 143 -0.34 0.57 3.62
N ALA A 144 -1.30 0.54 2.70
CA ALA A 144 -2.71 0.50 3.04
C ALA A 144 -3.45 -0.49 2.13
N PRO A 145 -4.26 -1.39 2.68
CA PRO A 145 -5.12 -2.25 1.88
C PRO A 145 -6.27 -1.45 1.28
N ILE A 146 -6.52 -1.64 -0.01
CA ILE A 146 -7.66 -0.99 -0.69
C ILE A 146 -8.97 -1.74 -0.40
N PHE A 147 -8.91 -3.06 -0.26
CA PHE A 147 -10.03 -3.93 0.12
C PHE A 147 -9.72 -4.65 1.42
N ASP A 148 -10.73 -5.25 2.02
CA ASP A 148 -10.57 -6.03 3.24
C ASP A 148 -9.55 -7.15 3.03
N ILE A 149 -8.68 -7.30 4.00
CA ILE A 149 -7.59 -8.28 3.98
C ILE A 149 -7.86 -9.42 4.96
N ASP A 150 -7.38 -10.57 4.59
CA ASP A 150 -7.32 -11.76 5.44
C ASP A 150 -5.90 -12.34 5.43
N VAL A 151 -5.69 -13.43 6.13
CA VAL A 151 -4.38 -14.08 6.25
C VAL A 151 -3.77 -14.49 4.90
N GLY A 152 -4.61 -14.74 3.89
CA GLY A 152 -4.18 -15.09 2.54
C GLY A 152 -3.95 -13.90 1.62
N ARG A 153 -4.33 -12.68 2.06
CA ARG A 153 -4.33 -11.47 1.23
C ARG A 153 -3.73 -10.29 1.98
N THR A 154 -2.52 -10.45 2.48
CA THR A 154 -1.83 -9.39 3.23
C THR A 154 -0.34 -9.42 2.94
N ILE A 155 0.37 -8.43 3.45
CA ILE A 155 1.82 -8.45 3.49
C ILE A 155 2.29 -9.21 4.73
N ALA A 156 3.40 -9.92 4.59
CA ALA A 156 4.09 -10.52 5.74
C ALA A 156 5.33 -9.68 6.07
N MET A 157 5.55 -9.45 7.35
CA MET A 157 6.72 -8.74 7.87
C MET A 157 7.46 -9.62 8.86
N TRP A 158 8.77 -9.62 8.79
CA TRP A 158 9.66 -10.36 9.70
C TRP A 158 10.62 -9.37 10.38
N PRO A 159 10.17 -8.63 11.41
CA PRO A 159 11.01 -7.62 12.06
C PRO A 159 12.28 -8.20 12.67
N ASP A 160 12.23 -9.43 13.16
CA ASP A 160 13.39 -10.11 13.78
C ASP A 160 14.49 -10.53 12.79
N LEU A 161 14.28 -10.34 11.49
CA LEU A 161 15.27 -10.63 10.44
C LEU A 161 16.00 -9.36 9.94
N PHE A 162 15.90 -8.27 10.68
CA PHE A 162 16.49 -6.97 10.30
C PHE A 162 17.87 -6.69 10.94
N ASP A 163 18.46 -7.64 11.62
CA ASP A 163 19.81 -7.53 12.20
C ASP A 163 20.92 -7.74 11.16
#